data_95a66f67557dc87f61cabc04be2dbe45
#
_entry.id   95a66f67557dc87f61cabc04be2dbe45
#
_cell.length_a   1.000
_cell.length_b   1.000
_cell.length_c   1.000
_cell.angle_alpha   90.00
_cell.angle_beta   90.00
_cell.angle_gamma   90.00
#
_symmetry.space_group_name_H-M   'P 1'
#
loop_
_entity.id
_entity.type
_entity.pdbx_description
1 polymer ?
#
loop_
_entity_poly.entity_id
_entity_poly.type
_entity_poly.pdbx_seq_one_letter_code
_entity_poly.pdbx_strand_id
1 'polypeptide(L)'
;MTVTANHEDGTWVSARVEATGFRTQLRARTHTLVADEPTNVGGTDAGPTPYELLLGALASCTAMTARMYASRKNWPLEGVTVQLRSARSHEKDCERCEAEPVGIGRVERRVEFDGPLTDDQRRRLLAIADRCPVKQTLERGLQIVNVD
;
A
#
# COMPACT_ATOMS: atom_id res chain seq x y z
N MET A 1 -31.11 6.13 -5.44
CA MET A 1 -30.39 7.39 -5.33
C MET A 1 -28.92 7.16 -5.59
N THR A 2 -28.44 7.63 -6.71
CA THR A 2 -27.01 7.57 -7.05
C THR A 2 -26.33 8.73 -6.33
N VAL A 3 -25.64 8.44 -5.23
CA VAL A 3 -24.79 9.45 -4.59
C VAL A 3 -23.56 9.60 -5.48
N THR A 4 -23.53 10.66 -6.26
CA THR A 4 -22.30 11.11 -6.91
C THR A 4 -21.36 11.60 -5.80
N ALA A 5 -20.37 10.78 -5.45
CA ALA A 5 -19.33 11.19 -4.52
C ALA A 5 -18.57 12.37 -5.13
N ASN A 6 -18.74 13.55 -4.57
CA ASN A 6 -17.89 14.71 -4.84
C ASN A 6 -16.46 14.36 -4.38
N HIS A 7 -15.50 14.53 -5.26
CA HIS A 7 -14.08 14.27 -4.98
C HIS A 7 -13.49 15.13 -3.84
N GLU A 8 -14.21 16.14 -3.39
CA GLU A 8 -13.77 17.05 -2.32
C GLU A 8 -13.97 16.48 -0.91
N ASP A 9 -14.89 15.50 -0.73
CA ASP A 9 -15.22 14.94 0.58
C ASP A 9 -14.47 13.63 0.92
N GLY A 10 -13.60 13.17 0.01
CA GLY A 10 -12.87 11.90 0.16
C GLY A 10 -13.78 10.68 -0.03
N THR A 11 -13.17 9.51 0.01
CA THR A 11 -13.88 8.22 -0.10
C THR A 11 -13.65 7.41 1.17
N TRP A 12 -14.72 6.98 1.80
CA TRP A 12 -14.64 6.08 2.94
C TRP A 12 -14.13 4.70 2.50
N VAL A 13 -13.13 4.23 3.20
CA VAL A 13 -12.71 2.82 3.19
C VAL A 13 -13.13 2.23 4.53
N SER A 14 -13.85 1.12 4.50
CA SER A 14 -14.32 0.45 5.70
C SER A 14 -13.68 -0.92 5.87
N ALA A 15 -13.52 -1.34 7.12
CA ALA A 15 -13.06 -2.67 7.48
C ALA A 15 -13.96 -3.22 8.60
N ARG A 16 -14.33 -4.49 8.49
CA ARG A 16 -15.12 -5.19 9.49
C ARG A 16 -14.52 -6.55 9.79
N VAL A 17 -14.20 -6.77 11.05
CA VAL A 17 -13.84 -8.06 11.62
C VAL A 17 -15.01 -8.57 12.46
N GLU A 18 -15.27 -9.88 12.41
CA GLU A 18 -16.35 -10.50 13.19
C GLU A 18 -15.87 -10.85 14.61
N ALA A 19 -16.74 -11.49 15.40
CA ALA A 19 -16.51 -11.78 16.82
C ALA A 19 -15.37 -12.78 17.08
N THR A 20 -14.98 -13.58 16.10
CA THR A 20 -13.93 -14.60 16.21
C THR A 20 -12.98 -14.57 15.02
N GLY A 21 -11.69 -14.86 15.29
CA GLY A 21 -10.65 -14.83 14.27
C GLY A 21 -10.23 -13.42 13.87
N PHE A 22 -9.46 -13.32 12.80
CA PHE A 22 -8.88 -12.06 12.29
C PHE A 22 -9.31 -11.74 10.87
N ARG A 23 -10.06 -12.62 10.22
CA ARG A 23 -10.53 -12.37 8.84
C ARG A 23 -11.36 -11.10 8.81
N THR A 24 -10.84 -10.10 8.10
CA THR A 24 -11.39 -8.75 8.01
C THR A 24 -11.79 -8.45 6.58
N GLN A 25 -13.03 -8.06 6.37
CA GLN A 25 -13.52 -7.62 5.06
C GLN A 25 -13.32 -6.12 4.91
N LEU A 26 -12.61 -5.72 3.87
CA LEU A 26 -12.42 -4.31 3.50
C LEU A 26 -13.29 -3.96 2.31
N ARG A 27 -13.81 -2.74 2.30
CA ARG A 27 -14.54 -2.18 1.16
C ARG A 27 -13.99 -0.81 0.80
N ALA A 28 -13.69 -0.64 -0.48
CA ALA A 28 -13.31 0.63 -1.07
C ALA A 28 -14.13 0.85 -2.34
N ARG A 29 -15.09 1.75 -2.31
CA ARG A 29 -16.08 1.95 -3.39
C ARG A 29 -16.82 0.64 -3.68
N THR A 30 -16.68 0.09 -4.90
CA THR A 30 -17.29 -1.19 -5.32
C THR A 30 -16.37 -2.41 -5.12
N HIS A 31 -15.13 -2.18 -4.63
CA HIS A 31 -14.14 -3.24 -4.44
C HIS A 31 -14.20 -3.82 -3.04
N THR A 32 -14.06 -5.13 -2.96
CA THR A 32 -13.93 -5.86 -1.70
C THR A 32 -12.59 -6.59 -1.65
N LEU A 33 -11.91 -6.46 -0.52
CA LEU A 33 -10.64 -7.11 -0.22
C LEU A 33 -10.78 -7.85 1.11
N VAL A 34 -9.91 -8.81 1.35
CA VAL A 34 -9.82 -9.52 2.63
C VAL A 34 -8.43 -9.36 3.20
N ALA A 35 -8.35 -8.97 4.46
CA ALA A 35 -7.15 -9.06 5.27
C ALA A 35 -7.30 -10.20 6.28
N ASP A 36 -6.21 -10.83 6.66
CA ASP A 36 -6.18 -11.86 7.69
C ASP A 36 -4.77 -11.96 8.30
N GLU A 37 -4.63 -12.78 9.29
CA GLU A 37 -3.34 -13.20 9.82
C GLU A 37 -3.01 -14.63 9.36
N PRO A 38 -1.71 -15.00 9.33
CA PRO A 38 -1.30 -16.38 9.04
C PRO A 38 -1.85 -17.39 10.06
N THR A 39 -1.92 -18.64 9.66
CA THR A 39 -2.47 -19.72 10.51
C THR A 39 -1.67 -19.96 11.78
N ASN A 40 -0.36 -19.73 11.75
CA ASN A 40 0.53 -19.90 12.91
C ASN A 40 0.33 -18.83 14.01
N VAL A 41 -0.45 -17.79 13.75
CA VAL A 41 -0.78 -16.73 14.72
C VAL A 41 -2.28 -16.60 14.97
N GLY A 42 -3.05 -17.61 14.58
CA GLY A 42 -4.49 -17.69 14.85
C GLY A 42 -5.41 -17.20 13.75
N GLY A 43 -4.87 -16.83 12.59
CA GLY A 43 -5.63 -16.50 11.39
C GLY A 43 -5.97 -17.73 10.56
N THR A 44 -6.60 -17.50 9.41
CA THR A 44 -6.91 -18.53 8.41
C THR A 44 -6.15 -18.34 7.09
N ASP A 45 -5.27 -17.34 7.04
CA ASP A 45 -4.51 -16.98 5.84
C ASP A 45 -5.40 -16.69 4.60
N ALA A 46 -6.57 -16.10 4.85
CA ALA A 46 -7.53 -15.79 3.79
C ALA A 46 -7.18 -14.53 2.98
N GLY A 47 -6.18 -13.79 3.40
CA GLY A 47 -5.69 -12.58 2.74
C GLY A 47 -4.40 -12.07 3.35
N PRO A 48 -3.82 -11.00 2.78
CA PRO A 48 -2.62 -10.39 3.31
C PRO A 48 -2.85 -9.77 4.69
N THR A 49 -1.78 -9.64 5.46
CA THR A 49 -1.78 -8.92 6.73
C THR A 49 -1.92 -7.40 6.51
N PRO A 50 -2.31 -6.63 7.52
CA PRO A 50 -2.39 -5.17 7.42
C PRO A 50 -1.08 -4.52 6.97
N TYR A 51 0.07 -4.98 7.44
CA TYR A 51 1.36 -4.46 6.99
C TYR A 51 1.65 -4.81 5.53
N GLU A 52 1.30 -6.00 5.08
CA GLU A 52 1.41 -6.38 3.67
C GLU A 52 0.50 -5.53 2.77
N LEU A 53 -0.70 -5.17 3.23
CA LEU A 53 -1.58 -4.23 2.54
C LEU A 53 -0.99 -2.83 2.45
N LEU A 54 -0.36 -2.35 3.51
CA LEU A 54 0.34 -1.06 3.52
C LEU A 54 1.51 -1.05 2.53
N LEU A 55 2.34 -2.10 2.54
CA LEU A 55 3.42 -2.26 1.58
C LEU A 55 2.88 -2.42 0.16
N GLY A 56 1.78 -3.14 -0.03
CA GLY A 56 1.09 -3.28 -1.30
C GLY A 56 0.60 -1.94 -1.87
N ALA A 57 0.05 -1.08 -1.01
CA ALA A 57 -0.35 0.27 -1.39
C ALA A 57 0.85 1.11 -1.87
N LEU A 58 1.96 1.05 -1.14
CA LEU A 58 3.19 1.74 -1.53
C LEU A 58 3.77 1.17 -2.83
N ALA A 59 3.81 -0.15 -2.99
CA ALA A 59 4.32 -0.81 -4.19
C ALA A 59 3.49 -0.44 -5.43
N SER A 60 2.17 -0.54 -5.33
CA SER A 60 1.27 -0.22 -6.45
C SER A 60 1.36 1.25 -6.86
N CYS A 61 1.40 2.17 -5.89
CA CYS A 61 1.57 3.59 -6.17
C CYS A 61 2.91 3.89 -6.85
N THR A 62 4.00 3.29 -6.38
CA THR A 62 5.32 3.41 -7.00
C THR A 62 5.31 2.96 -8.46
N ALA A 63 4.76 1.78 -8.74
CA ALA A 63 4.65 1.24 -10.09
C ALA A 63 3.77 2.09 -11.01
N MET A 64 2.60 2.51 -10.53
CA MET A 64 1.68 3.35 -11.28
C MET A 64 2.28 4.73 -11.61
N THR A 65 3.03 5.32 -10.67
CA THR A 65 3.69 6.62 -10.87
C THR A 65 4.70 6.54 -12.00
N ALA A 66 5.55 5.51 -12.03
CA ALA A 66 6.49 5.28 -13.12
C ALA A 66 5.76 5.03 -14.45
N ARG A 67 4.70 4.21 -14.44
CA ARG A 67 3.89 3.91 -15.62
C ARG A 67 3.26 5.16 -16.22
N MET A 68 2.64 5.99 -15.41
CA MET A 68 2.02 7.24 -15.86
C MET A 68 3.03 8.19 -16.51
N TYR A 69 4.20 8.32 -15.92
CA TYR A 69 5.26 9.16 -16.48
C TYR A 69 5.76 8.65 -17.84
N ALA A 70 6.07 7.36 -17.93
CA ALA A 70 6.52 6.74 -19.17
C ALA A 70 5.46 6.87 -20.28
N SER A 71 4.19 6.73 -19.94
CA SER A 71 3.08 6.91 -20.90
C SER A 71 3.00 8.32 -21.44
N ARG A 72 3.17 9.35 -20.61
CA ARG A 72 3.19 10.76 -21.05
C ARG A 72 4.38 11.07 -21.97
N LYS A 73 5.50 10.39 -21.74
CA LYS A 73 6.72 10.56 -22.53
C LYS A 73 6.76 9.67 -23.78
N ASN A 74 5.79 8.79 -23.96
CA ASN A 74 5.79 7.76 -25.00
C ASN A 74 7.07 6.89 -24.97
N TRP A 75 7.55 6.58 -23.76
CA TRP A 75 8.69 5.69 -23.56
C TRP A 75 8.26 4.23 -23.61
N PRO A 76 9.11 3.33 -24.13
CA PRO A 76 8.77 1.92 -24.34
C PRO A 76 8.89 1.09 -23.05
N LEU A 77 8.19 1.52 -22.01
CA LEU A 77 8.09 0.79 -20.76
C LEU A 77 7.05 -0.33 -20.90
N GLU A 78 7.47 -1.57 -20.76
CA GLU A 78 6.62 -2.76 -20.90
C GLU A 78 6.09 -3.26 -19.56
N GLY A 79 6.85 -3.05 -18.49
CA GLY A 79 6.43 -3.45 -17.14
C GLY A 79 7.21 -2.74 -16.04
N VAL A 80 6.62 -2.71 -14.85
CA VAL A 80 7.26 -2.23 -13.62
C VAL A 80 7.00 -3.23 -12.52
N THR A 81 8.07 -3.77 -11.94
CA THR A 81 7.99 -4.65 -10.77
C THR A 81 8.54 -3.93 -9.56
N VAL A 82 7.76 -3.85 -8.50
CA VAL A 82 8.16 -3.24 -7.23
C VAL A 82 8.04 -4.29 -6.14
N GLN A 83 9.15 -4.54 -5.45
CA GLN A 83 9.21 -5.44 -4.31
C GLN A 83 9.58 -4.64 -3.06
N LEU A 84 8.82 -4.84 -2.00
CA LEU A 84 9.03 -4.20 -0.71
C LEU A 84 9.12 -5.24 0.39
N ARG A 85 9.93 -4.97 1.40
CA ARG A 85 9.95 -5.78 2.62
C ARG A 85 10.16 -4.93 3.86
N SER A 86 9.59 -5.41 4.96
CA SER A 86 9.82 -4.95 6.31
C SER A 86 10.01 -6.16 7.21
N ALA A 87 10.83 -6.02 8.25
CA ALA A 87 11.02 -7.06 9.26
C ALA A 87 9.96 -7.04 10.38
N ARG A 88 9.00 -6.10 10.32
CA ARG A 88 7.96 -5.96 11.34
C ARG A 88 6.83 -6.97 11.13
N SER A 89 6.29 -7.45 12.21
CA SER A 89 5.15 -8.35 12.29
C SER A 89 3.96 -7.60 12.86
N HIS A 90 2.84 -7.60 12.15
CA HIS A 90 1.63 -6.87 12.56
C HIS A 90 1.08 -7.38 13.90
N GLU A 91 0.96 -8.69 14.07
CA GLU A 91 0.40 -9.25 15.31
C GLU A 91 1.26 -8.93 16.53
N LYS A 92 2.59 -8.98 16.42
CA LYS A 92 3.50 -8.62 17.50
C LYS A 92 3.41 -7.13 17.86
N ASP A 93 3.24 -6.27 16.87
CA ASP A 93 3.06 -4.84 17.11
C ASP A 93 1.69 -4.56 17.75
N CYS A 94 0.62 -5.25 17.33
CA CYS A 94 -0.70 -5.17 17.95
C CYS A 94 -0.68 -5.58 19.43
N GLU A 95 0.05 -6.65 19.79
CA GLU A 95 0.19 -7.11 21.17
C GLU A 95 0.92 -6.12 22.08
N ARG A 96 1.77 -5.26 21.50
CA ARG A 96 2.65 -4.32 22.23
C ARG A 96 2.23 -2.86 22.14
N CYS A 97 1.17 -2.54 21.43
CA CYS A 97 0.83 -1.16 21.11
C CYS A 97 0.52 -0.26 22.32
N GLU A 98 0.17 -0.84 23.47
CA GLU A 98 -0.01 -0.08 24.71
C GLU A 98 1.30 0.16 25.47
N ALA A 99 2.25 -0.77 25.37
CA ALA A 99 3.46 -0.74 26.17
C ALA A 99 4.57 0.13 25.57
N GLU A 100 4.64 0.24 24.23
CA GLU A 100 5.69 0.94 23.52
C GLU A 100 5.20 1.43 22.16
N PRO A 101 5.80 2.49 21.59
CA PRO A 101 5.55 2.88 20.21
C PRO A 101 5.95 1.74 19.26
N VAL A 102 5.04 1.36 18.38
CA VAL A 102 5.22 0.30 17.39
C VAL A 102 5.04 0.83 15.97
N GLY A 103 5.39 0.03 14.99
CA GLY A 103 5.18 0.35 13.59
C GLY A 103 6.42 0.12 12.72
N ILE A 104 6.22 0.24 11.43
CA ILE A 104 7.28 0.06 10.44
C ILE A 104 8.14 1.32 10.39
N GLY A 105 9.40 1.20 10.83
CA GLY A 105 10.37 2.30 10.77
C GLY A 105 11.27 2.28 9.53
N ARG A 106 11.34 1.14 8.84
CA ARG A 106 12.17 0.96 7.66
C ARG A 106 11.56 -0.03 6.69
N VAL A 107 11.53 0.36 5.42
CA VAL A 107 11.14 -0.49 4.30
C VAL A 107 12.29 -0.53 3.28
N GLU A 108 12.66 -1.71 2.83
CA GLU A 108 13.58 -1.90 1.73
C GLU A 108 12.79 -2.08 0.43
N ARG A 109 13.26 -1.45 -0.64
CA ARG A 109 12.57 -1.42 -1.93
C ARG A 109 13.50 -1.80 -3.07
N ARG A 110 12.98 -2.63 -3.98
CA ARG A 110 13.58 -2.94 -5.28
C ARG A 110 12.59 -2.58 -6.37
N VAL A 111 13.05 -1.86 -7.40
CA VAL A 111 12.24 -1.48 -8.56
C VAL A 111 12.94 -1.97 -9.83
N GLU A 112 12.20 -2.65 -10.68
CA GLU A 112 12.68 -3.17 -11.97
C GLU A 112 11.78 -2.65 -13.09
N PHE A 113 12.38 -2.26 -14.20
CA PHE A 113 11.68 -1.78 -15.39
C PHE A 113 11.97 -2.69 -16.57
N ASP A 114 10.91 -3.18 -17.21
CA ASP A 114 10.99 -4.00 -18.41
C ASP A 114 10.76 -3.14 -19.65
N GLY A 115 11.42 -3.51 -20.75
CA GLY A 115 11.31 -2.84 -22.03
C GLY A 115 12.64 -2.30 -22.55
N PRO A 116 12.70 -1.89 -23.82
CA PRO A 116 13.90 -1.38 -24.47
C PRO A 116 14.17 0.09 -24.10
N LEU A 117 14.36 0.33 -22.81
CA LEU A 117 14.64 1.66 -22.25
C LEU A 117 16.14 1.95 -22.26
N THR A 118 16.50 3.21 -22.49
CA THR A 118 17.88 3.68 -22.30
C THR A 118 18.22 3.74 -20.80
N ASP A 119 19.50 3.80 -20.47
CA ASP A 119 19.96 3.97 -19.08
C ASP A 119 19.47 5.30 -18.50
N ASP A 120 19.44 6.37 -19.29
CA ASP A 120 18.89 7.65 -18.86
C ASP A 120 17.39 7.57 -18.55
N GLN A 121 16.62 6.88 -19.39
CA GLN A 121 15.20 6.65 -19.14
C GLN A 121 14.98 5.85 -17.86
N ARG A 122 15.77 4.79 -17.62
CA ARG A 122 15.70 4.00 -16.38
C ARG A 122 16.03 4.83 -15.15
N ARG A 123 17.09 5.62 -15.18
CA ARG A 123 17.43 6.54 -14.09
C ARG A 123 16.32 7.55 -13.82
N ARG A 124 15.75 8.12 -14.87
CA ARG A 124 14.64 9.09 -14.74
C ARG A 124 13.40 8.44 -14.16
N LEU A 125 13.03 7.25 -14.61
CA LEU A 125 11.88 6.50 -14.08
C LEU A 125 12.06 6.17 -12.60
N LEU A 126 13.25 5.80 -12.17
CA LEU A 126 13.53 5.55 -10.75
C LEU A 126 13.37 6.83 -9.91
N ALA A 127 13.86 7.97 -10.40
CA ALA A 127 13.71 9.25 -9.73
C ALA A 127 12.22 9.68 -9.64
N ILE A 128 11.43 9.39 -10.66
CA ILE A 128 9.99 9.65 -10.67
C ILE A 128 9.25 8.69 -9.72
N ALA A 129 9.61 7.42 -9.70
CA ALA A 129 9.05 6.44 -8.77
C ALA A 129 9.27 6.86 -7.30
N ASP A 130 10.36 7.55 -6.99
CA ASP A 130 10.63 8.14 -5.68
C ASP A 130 9.65 9.25 -5.28
N ARG A 131 8.94 9.82 -6.22
CA ARG A 131 7.92 10.86 -5.98
C ARG A 131 6.51 10.31 -5.82
N CYS A 132 6.36 9.01 -5.69
CA CYS A 132 5.07 8.36 -5.43
C CYS A 132 4.33 9.04 -4.27
N PRO A 133 3.05 9.45 -4.46
CA PRO A 133 2.29 10.15 -3.41
C PRO A 133 2.16 9.37 -2.10
N VAL A 134 2.00 8.05 -2.16
CA VAL A 134 1.92 7.20 -0.95
C VAL A 134 3.25 7.24 -0.19
N LYS A 135 4.40 7.15 -0.88
CA LYS A 135 5.71 7.31 -0.24
C LYS A 135 5.84 8.66 0.47
N GLN A 136 5.49 9.74 -0.21
CA GLN A 136 5.55 11.07 0.38
C GLN A 136 4.62 11.20 1.60
N THR A 137 3.44 10.61 1.54
CA THR A 137 2.49 10.56 2.65
C THR A 137 3.07 9.86 3.86
N LEU A 138 3.65 8.67 3.65
CA LEU A 138 4.24 7.87 4.73
C LEU A 138 5.46 8.55 5.35
N GLU A 139 6.32 9.17 4.55
CA GLU A 139 7.53 9.84 5.05
C GLU A 139 7.24 11.13 5.82
N ARG A 140 6.19 11.86 5.43
CA ARG A 140 5.74 13.08 6.11
C ARG A 140 4.91 12.78 7.35
N GLY A 141 4.29 11.62 7.40
CA GLY A 141 3.33 11.23 8.43
C GLY A 141 1.91 11.74 8.14
N LEU A 142 0.98 11.18 8.89
CA LEU A 142 -0.45 11.47 8.80
C LEU A 142 -0.97 11.90 10.17
N GLN A 143 -1.85 12.88 10.19
CA GLN A 143 -2.70 13.13 11.34
C GLN A 143 -3.96 12.27 11.21
N ILE A 144 -4.23 11.44 12.20
CA ILE A 144 -5.41 10.59 12.27
C ILE A 144 -6.31 11.13 13.37
N VAL A 145 -7.52 11.52 13.00
CA VAL A 145 -8.51 12.09 13.91
C VAL A 145 -9.77 11.26 13.94
N ASN A 146 -10.37 11.11 15.10
CA ASN A 146 -11.69 10.49 15.24
C ASN A 146 -12.76 11.52 14.89
N VAL A 147 -13.74 11.10 14.12
CA VAL A 147 -14.93 11.89 13.79
C VAL A 147 -16.17 11.10 14.16
N ASP A 148 -17.25 11.78 14.50
CA ASP A 148 -18.53 11.16 14.87
C ASP A 148 -19.33 10.73 13.64
#